data_9a0e37e135d8e80497913a3840df0f85
#
_entry.id   9a0e37e135d8e80497913a3840df0f85
#
_cell.length_a   1.000
_cell.length_b   1.000
_cell.length_c   1.000
_cell.angle_alpha   90.00
_cell.angle_beta   90.00
_cell.angle_gamma   90.00
#
_symmetry.space_group_name_H-M   'P 1'
#
loop_
_entity.id
_entity.type
_entity.pdbx_description
1 polymer ?
#
loop_
_entity_poly.entity_id
_entity_poly.type
_entity_poly.pdbx_seq_one_letter_code
_entity_poly.pdbx_strand_id
1 'polypeptide(L)'
;MAVSYKDLGLTNTKEMFAKAVEGGYAIPAYNFNNLEQMQAILQACVETKSPVILQVSSGARKYANATLLRNMAKGAVEYVKELGYEIPVVLHLDHGDTFELCKDCID
;
A
#
# COMPACT_ATOMS: atom_id res chain seq x y z
N MET A 1 16.62 4.70 -10.38
CA MET A 1 16.41 5.98 -9.72
C MET A 1 15.49 5.78 -8.52
N ALA A 2 15.89 6.29 -7.37
CA ALA A 2 15.10 6.16 -6.15
C ALA A 2 13.84 7.03 -6.22
N VAL A 3 12.72 6.46 -5.77
CA VAL A 3 11.45 7.19 -5.66
C VAL A 3 11.00 7.06 -4.20
N SER A 4 10.95 8.18 -3.50
CA SER A 4 10.50 8.16 -2.10
C SER A 4 9.01 7.83 -2.01
N TYR A 5 8.64 7.01 -1.01
CA TYR A 5 7.23 6.74 -0.74
C TYR A 5 6.42 8.03 -0.50
N LYS A 6 7.06 9.06 0.04
CA LYS A 6 6.42 10.36 0.26
C LYS A 6 6.03 11.05 -1.04
N ASP A 7 6.85 10.89 -2.08
CA ASP A 7 6.57 11.49 -3.40
C ASP A 7 5.37 10.83 -4.07
N LEU A 8 5.03 9.61 -3.66
CA LEU A 8 3.85 8.89 -4.13
C LEU A 8 2.60 9.20 -3.29
N GLY A 9 2.73 9.98 -2.23
CA GLY A 9 1.64 10.26 -1.31
C GLY A 9 1.36 9.15 -0.30
N LEU A 10 2.24 8.16 -0.23
CA LEU A 10 2.15 7.05 0.71
C LEU A 10 2.66 7.47 2.09
N THR A 11 2.25 6.76 3.13
CA THR A 11 2.74 6.95 4.49
C THR A 11 3.45 5.68 4.97
N ASN A 12 4.03 5.73 6.16
CA ASN A 12 4.59 4.56 6.82
C ASN A 12 3.68 4.10 7.96
N THR A 13 4.05 3.00 8.61
CA THR A 13 3.21 2.34 9.61
C THR A 13 3.35 2.92 11.03
N LYS A 14 4.25 3.86 11.26
CA LYS A 14 4.57 4.32 12.63
C LYS A 14 3.35 4.86 13.37
N GLU A 15 2.71 5.90 12.84
CA GLU A 15 1.52 6.50 13.47
C GLU A 15 0.30 5.58 13.36
N MET A 16 0.16 4.90 12.24
CA MET A 16 -0.92 3.96 12.00
C MET A 16 -0.96 2.86 13.06
N PHE A 17 0.19 2.25 13.36
CA PHE A 17 0.29 1.20 14.37
C PHE A 17 0.14 1.74 15.79
N ALA A 18 0.66 2.93 16.07
CA ALA A 18 0.47 3.57 17.37
C ALA A 18 -1.01 3.76 17.68
N LYS A 19 -1.78 4.25 16.72
CA LYS A 19 -3.24 4.43 16.87
C LYS A 19 -3.96 3.09 17.02
N ALA A 20 -3.53 2.06 16.30
CA ALA A 20 -4.12 0.73 16.39
C ALA A 20 -3.91 0.11 17.77
N VAL A 21 -2.72 0.24 18.34
CA VAL A 21 -2.42 -0.24 19.70
C VAL A 21 -3.26 0.51 20.73
N GLU A 22 -3.30 1.83 20.64
CA GLU A 22 -4.08 2.68 21.55
C GLU A 22 -5.58 2.37 21.46
N GLY A 23 -6.11 2.19 20.26
CA GLY A 23 -7.53 1.92 20.03
C GLY A 23 -7.93 0.46 20.17
N GLY A 24 -6.99 -0.45 20.32
CA GLY A 24 -7.27 -1.88 20.47
C GLY A 24 -7.84 -2.54 19.23
N TYR A 25 -7.40 -2.14 18.02
CA TYR A 25 -7.88 -2.73 16.78
C TYR A 25 -6.72 -3.21 15.90
N ALA A 26 -7.03 -4.10 14.96
CA ALA A 26 -6.05 -4.62 14.00
C ALA A 26 -6.12 -3.84 12.68
N ILE A 27 -4.99 -3.79 11.97
CA ILE A 27 -4.91 -3.23 10.63
C ILE A 27 -4.52 -4.37 9.69
N PRO A 28 -5.37 -4.71 8.70
CA PRO A 28 -5.04 -5.75 7.75
C PRO A 28 -4.09 -5.25 6.66
N ALA A 29 -3.30 -6.18 6.13
CA ALA A 29 -2.51 -5.96 4.93
C ALA A 29 -3.12 -6.80 3.81
N TYR A 30 -3.57 -6.16 2.75
CA TYR A 30 -4.24 -6.83 1.65
C TYR A 30 -3.31 -6.99 0.45
N ASN A 31 -3.15 -8.23 0.00
CA ASN A 31 -2.42 -8.51 -1.23
C ASN A 31 -3.21 -8.04 -2.44
N PHE A 32 -2.51 -7.43 -3.40
CA PHE A 32 -3.11 -7.11 -4.68
C PHE A 32 -2.16 -7.46 -5.83
N ASN A 33 -2.71 -7.90 -6.93
CA ASN A 33 -1.96 -8.28 -8.12
C ASN A 33 -2.47 -7.60 -9.38
N ASN A 34 -3.64 -6.99 -9.32
CA ASN A 34 -4.28 -6.35 -10.45
C ASN A 34 -5.12 -5.14 -10.00
N LEU A 35 -5.61 -4.40 -10.98
CA LEU A 35 -6.36 -3.17 -10.76
C LEU A 35 -7.69 -3.43 -10.04
N GLU A 36 -8.39 -4.49 -10.40
CA GLU A 36 -9.71 -4.83 -9.86
C GLU A 36 -9.63 -5.14 -8.37
N GLN A 37 -8.62 -5.87 -7.94
CA GLN A 37 -8.39 -6.16 -6.52
C GLN A 37 -8.10 -4.86 -5.76
N MET A 38 -7.25 -4.00 -6.29
CA MET A 38 -6.93 -2.73 -5.67
C MET A 38 -8.19 -1.86 -5.52
N GLN A 39 -9.01 -1.74 -6.56
CA GLN A 39 -10.24 -0.96 -6.50
C GLN A 39 -11.19 -1.45 -5.42
N ALA A 40 -11.38 -2.77 -5.32
CA ALA A 40 -12.25 -3.36 -4.30
C ALA A 40 -11.75 -3.09 -2.89
N ILE A 41 -10.45 -3.26 -2.66
CA ILE A 41 -9.80 -3.00 -1.36
C ILE A 41 -10.00 -1.52 -0.96
N LEU A 42 -9.69 -0.61 -1.86
CA LEU A 42 -9.76 0.82 -1.57
C LEU A 42 -11.19 1.30 -1.32
N GLN A 43 -12.14 0.83 -2.10
CA GLN A 43 -13.56 1.17 -1.90
C GLN A 43 -14.03 0.73 -0.51
N ALA A 44 -13.73 -0.50 -0.12
CA ALA A 44 -14.10 -1.02 1.19
C ALA A 44 -13.45 -0.24 2.33
N CYS A 45 -12.17 0.10 2.19
CA CYS A 45 -11.44 0.85 3.22
C CYS A 45 -11.95 2.29 3.35
N VAL A 46 -12.31 2.94 2.24
CA VAL A 46 -12.89 4.28 2.29
C VAL A 46 -14.28 4.25 2.93
N GLU A 47 -15.13 3.29 2.57
CA GLU A 47 -16.47 3.15 3.17
C GLU A 47 -16.41 2.97 4.68
N THR A 48 -15.43 2.23 5.17
CA THR A 48 -15.24 1.98 6.60
C THR A 48 -14.33 2.99 7.28
N LYS A 49 -13.80 3.97 6.55
CA LYS A 49 -12.87 5.00 7.02
C LYS A 49 -11.65 4.38 7.71
N SER A 50 -11.12 3.32 7.10
CA SER A 50 -10.04 2.52 7.66
C SER A 50 -8.73 2.78 6.93
N PRO A 51 -7.59 2.86 7.65
CA PRO A 51 -6.28 2.86 7.01
C PRO A 51 -6.05 1.54 6.31
N VAL A 52 -5.15 1.52 5.33
CA VAL A 52 -4.90 0.31 4.54
C VAL A 52 -3.41 0.10 4.31
N ILE A 53 -2.99 -1.16 4.41
CA ILE A 53 -1.68 -1.61 3.95
C ILE A 53 -1.92 -2.40 2.67
N LEU A 54 -1.42 -1.87 1.55
CA LEU A 54 -1.42 -2.59 0.27
C LEU A 54 -0.14 -3.40 0.21
N GLN A 55 -0.27 -4.70 0.00
CA GLN A 55 0.82 -5.64 0.12
C GLN A 55 1.11 -6.34 -1.19
N VAL A 56 2.38 -6.45 -1.54
CA VAL A 56 2.83 -7.14 -2.75
C VAL A 56 3.91 -8.15 -2.40
N SER A 57 3.80 -9.35 -2.95
CA SER A 57 4.86 -10.36 -2.90
C SER A 57 5.82 -10.16 -4.07
N SER A 58 6.97 -10.84 -4.03
CA SER A 58 7.89 -10.86 -5.16
C SER A 58 7.22 -11.44 -6.41
N GLY A 59 6.33 -12.42 -6.24
CA GLY A 59 5.55 -12.99 -7.33
C GLY A 59 4.61 -11.99 -7.99
N ALA A 60 3.89 -11.21 -7.18
CA ALA A 60 3.02 -10.15 -7.68
C ALA A 60 3.83 -9.08 -8.43
N ARG A 61 4.98 -8.72 -7.88
CA ARG A 61 5.88 -7.74 -8.49
C ARG A 61 6.39 -8.19 -9.86
N LYS A 62 6.67 -9.48 -10.02
CA LYS A 62 7.05 -10.07 -11.32
C LYS A 62 5.88 -10.15 -12.28
N TYR A 63 4.72 -10.56 -11.79
CA TYR A 63 3.51 -10.71 -12.59
C TYR A 63 3.05 -9.38 -13.19
N ALA A 64 2.91 -8.35 -12.38
CA ALA A 64 2.35 -7.07 -12.80
C ALA A 64 3.39 -6.04 -13.23
N ASN A 65 4.68 -6.30 -12.97
CA ASN A 65 5.79 -5.36 -13.20
C ASN A 65 5.90 -4.29 -12.10
N ALA A 66 7.12 -4.07 -11.63
CA ALA A 66 7.39 -3.16 -10.52
C ALA A 66 6.99 -1.71 -10.80
N THR A 67 7.23 -1.23 -12.03
CA THR A 67 6.88 0.14 -12.42
C THR A 67 5.37 0.34 -12.43
N LEU A 68 4.62 -0.63 -12.96
CA LEU A 68 3.17 -0.56 -12.99
C LEU A 68 2.58 -0.61 -11.58
N LEU A 69 3.08 -1.48 -10.71
CA LEU A 69 2.62 -1.56 -9.33
C LEU A 69 2.88 -0.25 -8.56
N ARG A 70 4.05 0.34 -8.76
CA ARG A 70 4.40 1.62 -8.13
C ARG A 70 3.42 2.73 -8.55
N ASN A 71 3.13 2.81 -9.84
CA ASN A 71 2.19 3.82 -10.35
C ASN A 71 0.74 3.51 -9.95
N MET A 72 0.38 2.24 -9.82
CA MET A 72 -0.90 1.85 -9.25
C MET A 72 -1.02 2.32 -7.78
N ALA A 73 0.04 2.16 -6.99
CA ALA A 73 0.06 2.64 -5.61
C ALA A 73 -0.09 4.16 -5.52
N LYS A 74 0.56 4.89 -6.43
CA LYS A 74 0.39 6.34 -6.54
C LYS A 74 -1.06 6.69 -6.92
N GLY A 75 -1.61 6.00 -7.90
CA GLY A 75 -3.00 6.16 -8.32
C GLY A 75 -3.99 5.83 -7.21
N ALA A 76 -3.66 4.85 -6.35
CA ALA A 76 -4.50 4.49 -5.20
C ALA A 76 -4.68 5.67 -4.25
N VAL A 77 -3.64 6.42 -3.96
CA VAL A 77 -3.70 7.60 -3.10
C VAL A 77 -4.65 8.66 -3.68
N GLU A 78 -4.55 8.90 -4.98
CA GLU A 78 -5.44 9.85 -5.66
C GLU A 78 -6.88 9.34 -5.71
N TYR A 79 -7.07 8.06 -5.96
CA TYR A 79 -8.37 7.43 -6.04
C TYR A 79 -9.16 7.51 -4.73
N VAL A 80 -8.50 7.30 -3.58
CA VAL A 80 -9.19 7.41 -2.28
C VAL A 80 -9.68 8.83 -2.04
N LYS A 81 -8.97 9.85 -2.53
CA LYS A 81 -9.43 11.24 -2.46
C LYS A 81 -10.68 11.47 -3.30
N GLU A 82 -10.73 10.88 -4.49
CA GLU A 82 -11.91 10.94 -5.36
C GLU A 82 -13.13 10.27 -4.73
N LEU A 83 -12.92 9.20 -3.95
CA LEU A 83 -14.00 8.52 -3.23
C LEU A 83 -14.55 9.33 -2.05
N GLY A 84 -13.92 10.45 -1.71
CA GLY A 84 -14.44 11.42 -0.78
C GLY A 84 -13.94 11.33 0.65
N TYR A 85 -13.03 10.41 0.96
CA TYR A 85 -12.43 10.32 2.28
C TYR A 85 -10.98 9.88 2.18
N GLU A 86 -10.07 10.76 2.58
CA GLU A 86 -8.64 10.47 2.54
C GLU A 86 -8.24 9.56 3.69
N ILE A 87 -7.76 8.36 3.36
CA ILE A 87 -7.26 7.38 4.32
C ILE A 87 -5.74 7.21 4.17
N PRO A 88 -5.03 6.87 5.26
CA PRO A 88 -3.61 6.55 5.15
C PRO A 88 -3.40 5.27 4.33
N VAL A 89 -2.49 5.34 3.35
CA VAL A 89 -2.15 4.20 2.47
C VAL A 89 -0.67 3.89 2.62
N VAL A 90 -0.36 2.63 2.94
CA VAL A 90 1.00 2.12 3.07
C VAL A 90 1.21 1.03 2.02
N LEU A 91 2.37 1.04 1.37
CA LEU A 91 2.78 -0.03 0.45
C LEU A 91 3.83 -0.89 1.14
N HIS A 92 3.63 -2.20 1.15
CA HIS A 92 4.48 -3.15 1.87
C HIS A 92 4.93 -4.27 0.95
N LEU A 93 6.24 -4.59 0.99
CA LEU A 93 6.78 -5.80 0.37
C LEU A 93 6.62 -6.96 1.35
N ASP A 94 5.87 -7.98 0.93
CA ASP A 94 5.65 -9.19 1.69
C ASP A 94 6.65 -10.27 1.25
N HIS A 95 7.18 -11.02 2.22
CA HIS A 95 8.15 -12.09 1.94
C HIS A 95 9.37 -11.62 1.14
N GLY A 96 9.99 -10.52 1.55
CA GLY A 96 11.26 -10.09 0.97
C GLY A 96 12.37 -11.08 1.34
N ASP A 97 12.68 -12.01 0.44
CA ASP A 97 13.53 -13.17 0.69
C ASP A 97 15.03 -12.88 0.53
N THR A 98 15.41 -11.74 -0.02
CA THR A 98 16.80 -11.32 -0.14
C THR A 98 16.97 -9.86 0.26
N PHE A 99 18.18 -9.52 0.71
CA PHE A 99 18.54 -8.13 1.01
C PHE A 99 18.44 -7.26 -0.24
N GLU A 100 18.91 -7.78 -1.37
CA GLU A 100 18.90 -7.07 -2.66
C GLU A 100 17.47 -6.72 -3.10
N LEU A 101 16.52 -7.64 -2.94
CA LEU A 101 15.12 -7.39 -3.27
C LEU A 101 14.53 -6.29 -2.38
N CYS A 102 14.77 -6.37 -1.08
CA CYS A 102 14.27 -5.36 -0.14
C CYS A 102 14.86 -3.98 -0.45
N LYS A 103 16.16 -3.91 -0.72
CA LYS A 103 16.84 -2.68 -1.10
C LYS A 103 16.27 -2.10 -2.40
N ASP A 104 16.06 -2.93 -3.39
CA ASP A 104 15.51 -2.53 -4.70
C ASP A 104 14.08 -1.95 -4.56
N CYS A 105 13.28 -2.50 -3.66
CA CYS A 105 11.94 -1.98 -3.39
C CYS A 105 11.96 -0.62 -2.68
N ILE A 106 12.96 -0.36 -1.85
CA ILE A 106 13.12 0.92 -1.14
C ILE A 106 13.64 1.99 -2.10
N ASP A 107 14.60 1.62 -2.91
CA ASP A 107 15.22 2.51 -3.89
C ASP A 107 14.30 2.66 -5.12
#